data_5fb9f671905cc72a8b12ba50e8124385
#
_entry.id   5fb9f671905cc72a8b12ba50e8124385
#
_cell.length_a   1.000
_cell.length_b   1.000
_cell.length_c   1.000
_cell.angle_alpha   90.00
_cell.angle_beta   90.00
_cell.angle_gamma   90.00
#
_symmetry.space_group_name_H-M   'P 1'
#
loop_
_entity.id
_entity.type
_entity.pdbx_description
1 polymer ?
#
loop_
_entity_poly.entity_id
_entity_poly.type
_entity_poly.pdbx_seq_one_letter_code
_entity_poly.pdbx_strand_id
1 'polypeptide(L)'
;MNYLELSIEIPRSKPELSDILVAFLAEQNFDSFSEENGKLLAYVGEDKYVKADVDEILGQFGVEASVKVIQQENWNKQWEENFSPIVVDDNLAIKAPFHSESFDTKHTIVIEPKMSFGTGHHATTSMMCRLIAELDLNGKTGLDMGCGTGILAIYASILGAAKIYAIDIDEWAYENTMENAARNGVGNIVASQGDVEDIPEVEYDFVFANINLNILKKQIPTYARLMKKGAVLLLSGFFLTEIDQIKQVCANCGLTFDRCISQDEWTACVFEK
;
A
#
# COMPACT_ATOMS: atom_id res chain seq x y z
N MET A 1 2.91 -22.47 -14.10
CA MET A 1 2.32 -23.47 -15.06
C MET A 1 1.81 -22.68 -16.23
N ASN A 2 2.17 -23.06 -17.47
CA ASN A 2 1.67 -22.36 -18.65
C ASN A 2 0.19 -22.68 -18.87
N TYR A 3 -0.50 -21.76 -19.55
CA TYR A 3 -1.85 -21.96 -20.06
C TYR A 3 -1.84 -22.04 -21.58
N LEU A 4 -2.78 -22.77 -22.13
CA LEU A 4 -3.09 -22.76 -23.56
C LEU A 4 -4.38 -21.98 -23.77
N GLU A 5 -4.33 -21.02 -24.70
CA GLU A 5 -5.50 -20.34 -25.24
C GLU A 5 -5.90 -21.01 -26.53
N LEU A 6 -7.09 -21.53 -26.57
CA LEU A 6 -7.73 -22.08 -27.75
C LEU A 6 -8.65 -20.99 -28.33
N SER A 7 -8.36 -20.52 -29.54
CA SER A 7 -9.16 -19.49 -30.22
C SER A 7 -9.96 -20.12 -31.37
N ILE A 8 -11.29 -20.13 -31.24
CA ILE A 8 -12.24 -20.75 -32.19
C ILE A 8 -13.06 -19.66 -32.85
N GLU A 9 -13.11 -19.61 -34.17
CA GLU A 9 -13.99 -18.69 -34.90
C GLU A 9 -15.43 -19.20 -34.90
N ILE A 10 -16.36 -18.43 -34.36
CA ILE A 10 -17.77 -18.77 -34.31
C ILE A 10 -18.47 -18.23 -35.58
N PRO A 11 -19.05 -19.10 -36.40
CA PRO A 11 -19.77 -18.67 -37.60
C PRO A 11 -20.97 -17.76 -37.21
N ARG A 12 -21.08 -16.60 -37.84
CA ARG A 12 -22.19 -15.65 -37.59
C ARG A 12 -23.58 -16.27 -37.79
N SER A 13 -23.67 -17.35 -38.58
CA SER A 13 -24.91 -18.08 -38.83
C SER A 13 -25.34 -19.03 -37.72
N LYS A 14 -24.46 -19.25 -36.73
CA LYS A 14 -24.68 -20.20 -35.61
C LYS A 14 -24.09 -19.63 -34.33
N PRO A 15 -24.57 -18.51 -33.82
CA PRO A 15 -24.02 -17.89 -32.60
C PRO A 15 -24.15 -18.81 -31.37
N GLU A 16 -25.19 -19.64 -31.30
CA GLU A 16 -25.42 -20.63 -30.25
C GLU A 16 -24.32 -21.70 -30.15
N LEU A 17 -23.46 -21.83 -31.15
CA LEU A 17 -22.36 -22.77 -31.14
C LEU A 17 -21.33 -22.45 -30.05
N SER A 18 -21.18 -21.19 -29.69
CA SER A 18 -20.29 -20.77 -28.60
C SER A 18 -20.67 -21.45 -27.27
N ASP A 19 -21.92 -21.36 -26.87
CA ASP A 19 -22.42 -21.98 -25.62
C ASP A 19 -22.24 -23.49 -25.62
N ILE A 20 -22.48 -24.11 -26.79
CA ILE A 20 -22.32 -25.57 -26.95
C ILE A 20 -20.85 -25.96 -26.77
N LEU A 21 -19.94 -25.26 -27.43
CA LEU A 21 -18.50 -25.53 -27.34
C LEU A 21 -17.96 -25.29 -25.92
N VAL A 22 -18.44 -24.26 -25.22
CA VAL A 22 -18.13 -24.01 -23.80
C VAL A 22 -18.47 -25.25 -22.96
N ALA A 23 -19.69 -25.81 -23.13
CA ALA A 23 -20.11 -26.99 -22.36
C ALA A 23 -19.19 -28.20 -22.61
N PHE A 24 -18.87 -28.51 -23.88
CA PHE A 24 -18.01 -29.65 -24.22
C PHE A 24 -16.54 -29.45 -23.78
N LEU A 25 -15.99 -28.23 -23.95
CA LEU A 25 -14.62 -27.93 -23.58
C LEU A 25 -14.45 -27.89 -22.03
N ALA A 26 -15.46 -27.45 -21.30
CA ALA A 26 -15.44 -27.50 -19.83
C ALA A 26 -15.29 -28.93 -19.31
N GLU A 27 -15.88 -29.94 -19.98
CA GLU A 27 -15.68 -31.35 -19.65
C GLU A 27 -14.24 -31.84 -19.92
N GLN A 28 -13.47 -31.11 -20.75
CA GLN A 28 -12.06 -31.35 -21.06
C GLN A 28 -11.10 -30.50 -20.23
N ASN A 29 -11.51 -30.09 -19.04
CA ASN A 29 -10.73 -29.32 -18.07
C ASN A 29 -10.40 -27.88 -18.50
N PHE A 30 -11.09 -27.32 -19.49
CA PHE A 30 -11.02 -25.89 -19.73
C PHE A 30 -11.76 -25.17 -18.62
N ASP A 31 -11.11 -24.21 -17.96
CA ASP A 31 -11.57 -23.57 -16.72
C ASP A 31 -11.98 -22.11 -16.88
N SER A 32 -11.68 -21.50 -18.05
CA SER A 32 -12.06 -20.12 -18.33
C SER A 32 -12.40 -19.93 -19.81
N PHE A 33 -13.39 -19.06 -20.08
CA PHE A 33 -13.89 -18.78 -21.43
C PHE A 33 -14.16 -17.28 -21.56
N SER A 34 -13.89 -16.72 -22.76
CA SER A 34 -14.30 -15.37 -23.12
C SER A 34 -14.68 -15.28 -24.60
N GLU A 35 -15.50 -14.31 -24.96
CA GLU A 35 -15.83 -14.02 -26.36
C GLU A 35 -15.27 -12.68 -26.78
N GLU A 36 -14.45 -12.69 -27.81
CA GLU A 36 -13.84 -11.48 -28.36
C GLU A 36 -13.88 -11.50 -29.89
N ASN A 37 -14.39 -10.42 -30.47
CA ASN A 37 -14.39 -10.21 -31.94
C ASN A 37 -15.01 -11.38 -32.77
N GLY A 38 -16.02 -12.07 -32.21
CA GLY A 38 -16.67 -13.20 -32.87
C GLY A 38 -15.91 -14.52 -32.76
N LYS A 39 -14.96 -14.59 -31.83
CA LYS A 39 -14.22 -15.81 -31.49
C LYS A 39 -14.54 -16.21 -30.06
N LEU A 40 -14.62 -17.51 -29.82
CA LEU A 40 -14.58 -18.10 -28.50
C LEU A 40 -13.11 -18.34 -28.13
N LEU A 41 -12.68 -17.78 -27.02
CA LEU A 41 -11.38 -18.06 -26.40
C LEU A 41 -11.60 -18.97 -25.21
N ALA A 42 -10.94 -20.12 -25.18
CA ALA A 42 -11.03 -21.09 -24.10
C ALA A 42 -9.64 -21.37 -23.54
N TYR A 43 -9.52 -21.46 -22.22
CA TYR A 43 -8.24 -21.56 -21.52
C TYR A 43 -8.15 -22.84 -20.72
N VAL A 44 -6.99 -23.51 -20.81
CA VAL A 44 -6.70 -24.75 -20.09
C VAL A 44 -5.24 -24.78 -19.66
N GLY A 45 -4.95 -25.38 -18.49
CA GLY A 45 -3.58 -25.64 -18.08
C GLY A 45 -2.87 -26.56 -19.10
N GLU A 46 -1.62 -26.24 -19.47
CA GLU A 46 -0.85 -26.99 -20.47
C GLU A 46 -0.74 -28.49 -20.13
N ASP A 47 -0.69 -28.83 -18.83
CA ASP A 47 -0.62 -30.19 -18.31
C ASP A 47 -1.94 -30.98 -18.43
N LYS A 48 -3.06 -30.27 -18.61
CA LYS A 48 -4.40 -30.88 -18.75
C LYS A 48 -4.90 -30.93 -20.18
N TYR A 49 -4.18 -30.32 -21.12
CA TYR A 49 -4.58 -30.22 -22.51
C TYR A 49 -4.35 -31.55 -23.23
N VAL A 50 -5.43 -32.16 -23.70
CA VAL A 50 -5.38 -33.37 -24.53
C VAL A 50 -5.83 -33.02 -25.95
N LYS A 51 -4.87 -32.89 -26.86
CA LYS A 51 -5.13 -32.45 -28.26
C LYS A 51 -6.16 -33.34 -28.97
N ALA A 52 -6.12 -34.64 -28.76
CA ALA A 52 -7.01 -35.59 -29.45
C ALA A 52 -8.49 -35.36 -29.07
N ASP A 53 -8.76 -35.11 -27.80
CA ASP A 53 -10.13 -34.89 -27.30
C ASP A 53 -10.69 -33.57 -27.83
N VAL A 54 -9.85 -32.53 -27.87
CA VAL A 54 -10.20 -31.23 -28.43
C VAL A 54 -10.45 -31.31 -29.95
N ASP A 55 -9.57 -32.00 -30.70
CA ASP A 55 -9.72 -32.17 -32.16
C ASP A 55 -11.02 -32.95 -32.48
N GLU A 56 -11.41 -33.94 -31.66
CA GLU A 56 -12.67 -34.67 -31.79
C GLU A 56 -13.87 -33.74 -31.60
N ILE A 57 -13.89 -32.94 -30.55
CA ILE A 57 -14.97 -31.95 -30.30
C ILE A 57 -15.09 -30.99 -31.48
N LEU A 58 -13.98 -30.34 -31.85
CA LEU A 58 -14.00 -29.37 -32.95
C LEU A 58 -14.47 -30.00 -34.28
N GLY A 59 -14.05 -31.23 -34.57
CA GLY A 59 -14.47 -32.01 -35.72
C GLY A 59 -15.96 -32.29 -35.76
N GLN A 60 -16.61 -32.59 -34.63
CA GLN A 60 -18.07 -32.81 -34.56
C GLN A 60 -18.89 -31.58 -34.97
N PHE A 61 -18.35 -30.37 -34.70
CA PHE A 61 -19.03 -29.12 -35.00
C PHE A 61 -18.55 -28.45 -36.28
N GLY A 62 -17.51 -29.00 -36.93
CA GLY A 62 -16.95 -28.49 -38.19
C GLY A 62 -16.27 -27.11 -38.02
N VAL A 63 -15.62 -26.88 -36.89
CA VAL A 63 -14.85 -25.67 -36.60
C VAL A 63 -13.38 -25.97 -36.38
N GLU A 64 -12.54 -24.97 -36.64
CA GLU A 64 -11.09 -25.05 -36.42
C GLU A 64 -10.70 -24.10 -35.28
N ALA A 65 -9.61 -24.43 -34.60
CA ALA A 65 -9.04 -23.59 -33.57
C ALA A 65 -7.55 -23.35 -33.78
N SER A 66 -7.09 -22.18 -33.37
CA SER A 66 -5.66 -21.93 -33.17
C SER A 66 -5.33 -22.06 -31.69
N VAL A 67 -4.16 -22.65 -31.41
CA VAL A 67 -3.67 -22.82 -30.04
C VAL A 67 -2.48 -21.89 -29.84
N LYS A 68 -2.52 -21.09 -28.79
CA LYS A 68 -1.44 -20.20 -28.36
C LYS A 68 -1.00 -20.56 -26.94
N VAL A 69 0.30 -20.69 -26.73
CA VAL A 69 0.84 -20.86 -25.38
C VAL A 69 0.88 -19.50 -24.70
N ILE A 70 0.19 -19.39 -23.56
CA ILE A 70 0.30 -18.27 -22.65
C ILE A 70 1.33 -18.66 -21.60
N GLN A 71 2.50 -18.09 -21.67
CA GLN A 71 3.50 -18.28 -20.64
C GLN A 71 3.00 -17.65 -19.34
N GLN A 72 3.18 -18.37 -18.25
CA GLN A 72 2.93 -17.79 -16.93
C GLN A 72 3.91 -16.63 -16.73
N GLU A 73 3.40 -15.42 -16.86
CA GLU A 73 4.15 -14.24 -16.45
C GLU A 73 4.19 -14.19 -14.93
N ASN A 74 5.38 -14.07 -14.38
CA ASN A 74 5.53 -13.78 -12.96
C ASN A 74 5.25 -12.29 -12.73
N TRP A 75 3.96 -11.95 -12.60
CA TRP A 75 3.52 -10.58 -12.34
C TRP A 75 4.18 -9.97 -11.10
N ASN A 76 4.47 -10.79 -10.08
CA ASN A 76 5.19 -10.33 -8.90
C ASN A 76 6.61 -9.87 -9.26
N LYS A 77 7.32 -10.63 -10.09
CA LYS A 77 8.66 -10.25 -10.54
C LYS A 77 8.64 -8.99 -11.39
N GLN A 78 7.70 -8.87 -12.33
CA GLN A 78 7.53 -7.65 -13.11
C GLN A 78 7.20 -6.44 -12.23
N TRP A 79 6.35 -6.64 -11.23
CA TRP A 79 6.01 -5.59 -10.28
C TRP A 79 7.22 -5.19 -9.43
N GLU A 80 7.98 -6.15 -8.89
CA GLU A 80 9.22 -5.91 -8.15
C GLU A 80 10.27 -5.14 -8.98
N GLU A 81 10.44 -5.50 -10.25
CA GLU A 81 11.35 -4.81 -11.18
C GLU A 81 10.96 -3.35 -11.46
N ASN A 82 9.67 -3.03 -11.38
CA ASN A 82 9.14 -1.68 -11.58
C ASN A 82 8.99 -0.87 -10.28
N PHE A 83 9.15 -1.52 -9.11
CA PHE A 83 9.07 -0.86 -7.82
C PHE A 83 10.45 -0.33 -7.42
N SER A 84 10.67 0.98 -7.62
CA SER A 84 11.99 1.59 -7.38
C SER A 84 12.18 2.00 -5.92
N PRO A 85 13.40 1.92 -5.36
CA PRO A 85 13.70 2.49 -4.06
C PRO A 85 13.63 4.03 -4.12
N ILE A 86 13.46 4.66 -2.96
CA ILE A 86 13.29 6.11 -2.84
C ILE A 86 14.39 6.68 -1.96
N VAL A 87 15.05 7.71 -2.46
CA VAL A 87 15.88 8.60 -1.64
C VAL A 87 15.05 9.82 -1.29
N VAL A 88 14.66 9.93 -0.02
CA VAL A 88 13.85 11.07 0.49
C VAL A 88 14.71 12.32 0.55
N ASP A 89 15.90 12.20 1.13
CA ASP A 89 16.96 13.21 1.23
C ASP A 89 18.27 12.56 1.70
N ASP A 90 19.25 13.37 2.09
CA ASP A 90 20.53 12.87 2.60
C ASP A 90 20.40 12.09 3.95
N ASN A 91 19.26 12.17 4.62
CA ASN A 91 19.05 11.48 5.88
C ASN A 91 18.41 10.10 5.70
N LEU A 92 17.59 9.90 4.66
CA LEU A 92 16.75 8.70 4.56
C LEU A 92 16.60 8.18 3.13
N ALA A 93 16.91 6.90 2.95
CA ALA A 93 16.44 6.09 1.82
C ALA A 93 15.43 5.04 2.31
N ILE A 94 14.47 4.71 1.45
CA ILE A 94 13.46 3.68 1.68
C ILE A 94 13.57 2.66 0.56
N LYS A 95 13.65 1.38 0.91
CA LYS A 95 13.72 0.30 -0.07
C LYS A 95 12.87 -0.89 0.32
N ALA A 96 12.50 -1.70 -0.66
CA ALA A 96 11.87 -2.99 -0.42
C ALA A 96 12.92 -4.08 -0.12
N PRO A 97 12.52 -5.22 0.49
CA PRO A 97 13.44 -6.32 0.80
C PRO A 97 14.14 -6.93 -0.42
N PHE A 98 13.52 -6.88 -1.59
CA PHE A 98 14.06 -7.39 -2.85
C PHE A 98 15.07 -6.44 -3.53
N HIS A 99 15.25 -5.22 -3.02
CA HIS A 99 16.26 -4.29 -3.52
C HIS A 99 17.63 -4.58 -2.91
N SER A 100 18.64 -4.76 -3.75
CA SER A 100 20.03 -5.01 -3.35
C SER A 100 20.87 -3.75 -3.19
N GLU A 101 20.36 -2.60 -3.65
CA GLU A 101 21.08 -1.33 -3.68
C GLU A 101 21.41 -0.82 -2.26
N SER A 102 22.55 -0.14 -2.16
CA SER A 102 22.96 0.64 -1.00
C SER A 102 22.91 2.13 -1.32
N PHE A 103 22.57 2.95 -0.32
CA PHE A 103 22.38 4.38 -0.48
C PHE A 103 23.37 5.14 0.41
N ASP A 104 23.88 6.25 -0.10
CA ASP A 104 24.72 7.19 0.67
C ASP A 104 23.83 8.16 1.47
N THR A 105 23.03 7.59 2.36
CA THR A 105 22.13 8.29 3.27
C THR A 105 22.44 7.88 4.71
N LYS A 106 22.10 8.72 5.70
CA LYS A 106 22.36 8.39 7.11
C LYS A 106 21.61 7.14 7.57
N HIS A 107 20.40 6.95 7.05
CA HIS A 107 19.53 5.82 7.40
C HIS A 107 18.95 5.20 6.14
N THR A 108 18.76 3.89 6.17
CA THR A 108 17.98 3.16 5.17
C THR A 108 16.93 2.35 5.88
N ILE A 109 15.65 2.53 5.50
CA ILE A 109 14.53 1.79 6.05
C ILE A 109 14.05 0.78 5.01
N VAL A 110 13.86 -0.47 5.45
CA VAL A 110 13.35 -1.55 4.60
C VAL A 110 11.85 -1.72 4.86
N ILE A 111 11.02 -1.46 3.85
CA ILE A 111 9.57 -1.59 3.91
C ILE A 111 9.11 -2.67 2.95
N GLU A 112 8.41 -3.68 3.45
CA GLU A 112 7.68 -4.65 2.62
C GLU A 112 6.44 -3.97 2.03
N PRO A 113 6.41 -3.73 0.72
CA PRO A 113 5.28 -3.06 0.08
C PRO A 113 4.12 -4.05 -0.09
N LYS A 114 3.22 -4.06 0.88
CA LYS A 114 1.95 -4.79 0.86
C LYS A 114 0.81 -3.85 0.43
N MET A 115 -0.42 -4.19 0.78
CA MET A 115 -1.60 -3.35 0.50
C MET A 115 -1.73 -2.14 1.45
N SER A 116 -0.77 -1.95 2.37
CA SER A 116 -0.74 -0.83 3.31
C SER A 116 -0.12 0.43 2.69
N PHE A 117 -0.65 1.60 3.03
CA PHE A 117 -0.09 2.89 2.64
C PHE A 117 1.22 3.18 3.37
N GLY A 118 2.12 4.01 2.79
CA GLY A 118 3.35 4.44 3.45
C GLY A 118 4.63 3.76 2.95
N THR A 119 4.70 3.43 1.65
CA THR A 119 5.94 2.89 1.03
C THR A 119 7.00 3.96 0.74
N GLY A 120 6.67 5.23 0.97
CA GLY A 120 7.55 6.37 0.67
C GLY A 120 7.32 7.03 -0.68
N HIS A 121 6.67 6.37 -1.65
CA HIS A 121 6.43 6.90 -2.99
C HIS A 121 5.49 8.11 -3.02
N HIS A 122 4.54 8.15 -2.10
CA HIS A 122 3.62 9.26 -2.03
C HIS A 122 4.28 10.49 -1.39
N ALA A 123 4.02 11.67 -1.96
CA ALA A 123 4.59 12.94 -1.51
C ALA A 123 4.38 13.19 0.00
N THR A 124 3.20 12.83 0.55
CA THR A 124 2.89 12.99 1.97
C THR A 124 3.82 12.20 2.87
N THR A 125 4.13 10.94 2.54
CA THR A 125 5.04 10.10 3.32
C THR A 125 6.46 10.68 3.30
N SER A 126 6.97 11.07 2.12
CA SER A 126 8.28 11.70 1.99
C SER A 126 8.37 13.00 2.78
N MET A 127 7.35 13.86 2.71
CA MET A 127 7.29 15.11 3.48
C MET A 127 7.27 14.85 4.98
N MET A 128 6.46 13.91 5.46
CA MET A 128 6.44 13.52 6.88
C MET A 128 7.82 13.05 7.35
N CYS A 129 8.48 12.20 6.57
CA CYS A 129 9.84 11.74 6.91
C CYS A 129 10.85 12.90 6.98
N ARG A 130 10.81 13.85 6.05
CA ARG A 130 11.67 15.05 6.12
C ARG A 130 11.45 15.84 7.39
N LEU A 131 10.20 16.09 7.77
CA LEU A 131 9.87 16.82 9.00
C LEU A 131 10.28 16.04 10.26
N ILE A 132 10.11 14.71 10.26
CA ILE A 132 10.54 13.84 11.37
C ILE A 132 12.07 13.91 11.56
N ALA A 133 12.85 13.98 10.47
CA ALA A 133 14.31 14.09 10.54
C ALA A 133 14.81 15.35 11.27
N GLU A 134 13.98 16.40 11.35
CA GLU A 134 14.31 17.67 12.01
C GLU A 134 13.99 17.67 13.52
N LEU A 135 13.28 16.63 14.02
CA LEU A 135 12.84 16.56 15.41
C LEU A 135 13.89 15.91 16.30
N ASP A 136 14.04 16.44 17.50
CA ASP A 136 14.71 15.71 18.59
C ASP A 136 13.72 14.73 19.22
N LEU A 137 13.86 13.45 18.89
CA LEU A 137 12.97 12.38 19.39
C LEU A 137 13.62 11.51 20.48
N ASN A 138 14.86 11.80 20.85
CA ASN A 138 15.61 10.97 21.78
C ASN A 138 14.90 10.85 23.14
N GLY A 139 14.61 9.62 23.55
CA GLY A 139 13.95 9.32 24.82
C GLY A 139 12.46 9.68 24.90
N LYS A 140 11.85 10.13 23.79
CA LYS A 140 10.47 10.59 23.74
C LYS A 140 9.47 9.47 23.47
N THR A 141 8.22 9.68 23.90
CA THR A 141 7.08 8.79 23.65
C THR A 141 6.17 9.41 22.60
N GLY A 142 5.80 8.65 21.57
CA GLY A 142 4.99 9.11 20.45
C GLY A 142 3.80 8.26 20.10
N LEU A 143 2.96 8.84 19.24
CA LEU A 143 1.82 8.18 18.58
C LEU A 143 1.96 8.32 17.06
N ASP A 144 1.74 7.24 16.34
CA ASP A 144 1.57 7.21 14.87
C ASP A 144 0.17 6.69 14.56
N MET A 145 -0.71 7.60 14.16
CA MET A 145 -2.12 7.29 13.92
C MET A 145 -2.42 7.15 12.42
N GLY A 146 -2.96 5.98 12.02
CA GLY A 146 -3.01 5.55 10.64
C GLY A 146 -1.62 5.09 10.18
N CYS A 147 -1.00 4.19 10.92
CA CYS A 147 0.43 3.86 10.78
C CYS A 147 0.78 3.14 9.46
N GLY A 148 -0.17 2.47 8.80
CA GLY A 148 0.03 1.82 7.52
C GLY A 148 1.17 0.81 7.52
N THR A 149 2.25 1.10 6.76
CA THR A 149 3.48 0.29 6.75
C THR A 149 4.32 0.44 8.03
N GLY A 150 3.99 1.39 8.88
CA GLY A 150 4.77 1.75 10.07
C GLY A 150 5.98 2.63 9.81
N ILE A 151 6.17 3.14 8.60
CA ILE A 151 7.38 3.89 8.20
C ILE A 151 7.70 5.06 9.14
N LEU A 152 6.68 5.84 9.56
CA LEU A 152 6.88 7.01 10.41
C LEU A 152 7.30 6.59 11.82
N ALA A 153 6.63 5.59 12.39
CA ALA A 153 6.99 5.00 13.67
C ALA A 153 8.40 4.37 13.64
N ILE A 154 8.73 3.62 12.59
CA ILE A 154 10.06 3.02 12.42
C ILE A 154 11.13 4.10 12.35
N TYR A 155 10.90 5.16 11.58
CA TYR A 155 11.86 6.24 11.47
C TYR A 155 12.05 6.99 12.80
N ALA A 156 10.96 7.28 13.51
CA ALA A 156 11.05 7.86 14.86
C ALA A 156 11.82 6.97 15.85
N SER A 157 11.63 5.65 15.76
CA SER A 157 12.40 4.68 16.56
C SER A 157 13.90 4.74 16.25
N ILE A 158 14.28 4.77 14.97
CA ILE A 158 15.69 4.88 14.54
C ILE A 158 16.32 6.19 15.04
N LEU A 159 15.53 7.28 15.11
CA LEU A 159 15.96 8.58 15.63
C LEU A 159 15.97 8.66 17.19
N GLY A 160 15.75 7.53 17.88
CA GLY A 160 15.94 7.42 19.32
C GLY A 160 14.69 7.58 20.17
N ALA A 161 13.48 7.58 19.60
CA ALA A 161 12.26 7.57 20.40
C ALA A 161 12.26 6.38 21.37
N ALA A 162 11.82 6.60 22.61
CA ALA A 162 11.82 5.56 23.65
C ALA A 162 10.67 4.56 23.45
N LYS A 163 9.50 5.05 23.04
CA LYS A 163 8.30 4.23 22.81
C LYS A 163 7.37 4.90 21.82
N ILE A 164 6.80 4.11 20.93
CA ILE A 164 5.86 4.59 19.93
C ILE A 164 4.64 3.67 19.93
N TYR A 165 3.46 4.27 20.04
CA TYR A 165 2.20 3.59 19.80
C TYR A 165 1.82 3.82 18.34
N ALA A 166 1.59 2.74 17.60
CA ALA A 166 1.23 2.78 16.19
C ALA A 166 -0.14 2.13 16.01
N ILE A 167 -1.13 2.89 15.54
CA ILE A 167 -2.52 2.44 15.50
C ILE A 167 -3.04 2.59 14.07
N ASP A 168 -3.72 1.56 13.59
CA ASP A 168 -4.43 1.59 12.31
C ASP A 168 -5.77 0.85 12.44
N ILE A 169 -6.77 1.27 11.68
CA ILE A 169 -8.08 0.62 11.67
C ILE A 169 -8.03 -0.72 10.93
N ASP A 170 -7.10 -0.87 10.00
CA ASP A 170 -6.93 -2.06 9.17
C ASP A 170 -5.98 -3.08 9.82
N GLU A 171 -6.44 -4.32 9.97
CA GLU A 171 -5.64 -5.42 10.50
C GLU A 171 -4.34 -5.66 9.71
N TRP A 172 -4.40 -5.58 8.38
CA TRP A 172 -3.22 -5.74 7.51
C TRP A 172 -2.16 -4.66 7.73
N ALA A 173 -2.58 -3.42 8.02
CA ALA A 173 -1.67 -2.31 8.30
C ALA A 173 -0.92 -2.54 9.62
N TYR A 174 -1.65 -2.93 10.66
CA TYR A 174 -1.07 -3.31 11.95
C TYR A 174 -0.05 -4.44 11.81
N GLU A 175 -0.42 -5.54 11.14
CA GLU A 175 0.49 -6.67 10.90
C GLU A 175 1.71 -6.25 10.08
N ASN A 176 1.50 -5.46 9.03
CA ASN A 176 2.59 -4.96 8.18
C ASN A 176 3.54 -4.03 8.96
N THR A 177 3.02 -3.18 9.85
CA THR A 177 3.83 -2.36 10.77
C THR A 177 4.74 -3.24 11.64
N MET A 178 4.21 -4.32 12.24
CA MET A 178 4.98 -5.23 13.08
C MET A 178 6.08 -5.96 12.29
N GLU A 179 5.78 -6.46 11.11
CA GLU A 179 6.76 -7.11 10.25
C GLU A 179 7.88 -6.13 9.83
N ASN A 180 7.52 -4.92 9.40
CA ASN A 180 8.48 -3.91 9.00
C ASN A 180 9.34 -3.43 10.19
N ALA A 181 8.76 -3.29 11.38
CA ALA A 181 9.51 -3.00 12.59
C ALA A 181 10.57 -4.07 12.87
N ALA A 182 10.20 -5.34 12.80
CA ALA A 182 11.13 -6.46 12.97
C ALA A 182 12.25 -6.47 11.91
N ARG A 183 11.92 -6.19 10.63
CA ARG A 183 12.90 -6.10 9.53
C ARG A 183 13.95 -5.01 9.75
N ASN A 184 13.55 -3.92 10.39
CA ASN A 184 14.45 -2.79 10.70
C ASN A 184 15.10 -2.90 12.08
N GLY A 185 14.89 -4.00 12.80
CA GLY A 185 15.50 -4.25 14.11
C GLY A 185 15.02 -3.32 15.22
N VAL A 186 13.83 -2.71 15.07
CA VAL A 186 13.23 -1.83 16.08
C VAL A 186 12.21 -2.60 16.92
N GLY A 187 12.28 -2.46 18.24
CA GLY A 187 11.47 -3.24 19.19
C GLY A 187 10.65 -2.39 20.18
N ASN A 188 10.64 -1.07 20.01
CA ASN A 188 9.97 -0.12 20.91
C ASN A 188 8.64 0.43 20.32
N ILE A 189 8.15 -0.18 19.24
CA ILE A 189 6.85 0.10 18.64
C ILE A 189 5.82 -0.87 19.23
N VAL A 190 4.73 -0.31 19.74
CA VAL A 190 3.54 -1.05 20.19
C VAL A 190 2.45 -0.80 19.16
N ALA A 191 2.33 -1.71 18.22
CA ALA A 191 1.30 -1.62 17.20
C ALA A 191 0.00 -2.30 17.64
N SER A 192 -1.13 -1.75 17.24
CA SER A 192 -2.47 -2.30 17.50
C SER A 192 -3.45 -1.90 16.41
N GLN A 193 -4.42 -2.78 16.15
CA GLN A 193 -5.60 -2.40 15.39
C GLN A 193 -6.52 -1.56 16.30
N GLY A 194 -7.07 -0.46 15.76
CA GLY A 194 -7.99 0.41 16.52
C GLY A 194 -8.24 1.74 15.83
N ASP A 195 -9.11 2.55 16.44
CA ASP A 195 -9.40 3.93 16.04
C ASP A 195 -9.02 4.90 17.17
N VAL A 196 -9.42 6.13 17.07
CA VAL A 196 -9.09 7.23 18.01
C VAL A 196 -9.49 6.95 19.46
N GLU A 197 -10.53 6.16 19.68
CA GLU A 197 -11.01 5.72 21.00
C GLU A 197 -10.08 4.69 21.66
N ASP A 198 -9.25 4.00 20.86
CA ASP A 198 -8.33 2.97 21.32
C ASP A 198 -6.94 3.51 21.65
N ILE A 199 -6.72 4.83 21.46
CA ILE A 199 -5.45 5.47 21.80
C ILE A 199 -5.18 5.33 23.29
N PRO A 200 -4.04 4.74 23.70
CA PRO A 200 -3.68 4.64 25.10
C PRO A 200 -3.66 6.00 25.80
N GLU A 201 -4.29 6.09 26.99
CA GLU A 201 -4.38 7.29 27.82
C GLU A 201 -3.03 7.56 28.51
N VAL A 202 -2.03 7.91 27.71
CA VAL A 202 -0.71 8.35 28.16
C VAL A 202 -0.40 9.72 27.54
N GLU A 203 0.57 10.43 28.10
CA GLU A 203 1.00 11.70 27.54
C GLU A 203 2.06 11.49 26.45
N TYR A 204 1.85 12.11 25.29
CA TYR A 204 2.72 12.02 24.12
C TYR A 204 3.60 13.25 23.96
N ASP A 205 4.87 13.03 23.64
CA ASP A 205 5.83 14.08 23.26
C ASP A 205 5.72 14.44 21.78
N PHE A 206 5.20 13.54 20.96
CA PHE A 206 4.90 13.78 19.55
C PHE A 206 3.74 12.91 19.07
N VAL A 207 3.01 13.43 18.07
CA VAL A 207 1.94 12.70 17.40
C VAL A 207 2.12 12.89 15.88
N PHE A 208 2.07 11.80 15.14
CA PHE A 208 2.07 11.78 13.68
C PHE A 208 0.72 11.28 13.19
N ALA A 209 0.17 11.92 12.15
CA ALA A 209 -1.01 11.43 11.47
C ALA A 209 -0.96 11.84 9.98
N ASN A 210 -0.79 10.84 9.12
CA ASN A 210 -0.80 10.98 7.66
C ASN A 210 -2.06 10.34 7.10
N ILE A 211 -3.22 10.92 7.38
CA ILE A 211 -4.55 10.42 7.05
C ILE A 211 -5.43 11.53 6.46
N ASN A 212 -6.59 11.18 5.91
CA ASN A 212 -7.42 12.17 5.23
C ASN A 212 -7.96 13.28 6.15
N LEU A 213 -8.18 14.46 5.54
CA LEU A 213 -8.64 15.69 6.19
C LEU A 213 -9.83 15.50 7.13
N ASN A 214 -10.86 14.77 6.69
CA ASN A 214 -12.10 14.66 7.45
C ASN A 214 -11.92 13.85 8.74
N ILE A 215 -11.05 12.87 8.72
CA ILE A 215 -10.67 12.08 9.89
C ILE A 215 -9.81 12.93 10.81
N LEU A 216 -8.78 13.61 10.29
CA LEU A 216 -7.94 14.52 11.06
C LEU A 216 -8.76 15.54 11.85
N LYS A 217 -9.71 16.21 11.20
CA LYS A 217 -10.59 17.19 11.86
C LYS A 217 -11.38 16.64 13.05
N LYS A 218 -11.72 15.36 13.02
CA LYS A 218 -12.42 14.69 14.13
C LYS A 218 -11.46 14.27 15.25
N GLN A 219 -10.26 13.85 14.90
CA GLN A 219 -9.32 13.23 15.83
C GLN A 219 -8.35 14.22 16.51
N ILE A 220 -8.07 15.37 15.89
CA ILE A 220 -7.18 16.42 16.45
C ILE A 220 -7.53 16.81 17.88
N PRO A 221 -8.81 16.96 18.30
CA PRO A 221 -9.13 17.26 19.71
C PRO A 221 -8.60 16.20 20.69
N THR A 222 -8.66 14.92 20.32
CA THR A 222 -8.11 13.83 21.13
C THR A 222 -6.59 13.89 21.18
N TYR A 223 -5.94 14.10 20.05
CA TYR A 223 -4.47 14.27 20.01
C TYR A 223 -4.03 15.42 20.91
N ALA A 224 -4.64 16.59 20.74
CA ALA A 224 -4.33 17.77 21.55
C ALA A 224 -4.51 17.49 23.05
N ARG A 225 -5.53 16.76 23.45
CA ARG A 225 -5.75 16.38 24.86
C ARG A 225 -4.61 15.53 25.42
N LEU A 226 -4.16 14.55 24.64
CA LEU A 226 -3.15 13.56 25.04
C LEU A 226 -1.68 14.05 24.87
N MET A 227 -1.45 15.14 24.17
CA MET A 227 -0.10 15.70 24.00
C MET A 227 0.36 16.43 25.27
N LYS A 228 1.65 16.35 25.56
CA LYS A 228 2.31 17.17 26.58
C LYS A 228 2.43 18.63 26.13
N LYS A 229 2.63 19.54 27.07
CA LYS A 229 3.03 20.91 26.73
C LYS A 229 4.41 20.91 26.04
N GLY A 230 4.53 21.59 24.91
CA GLY A 230 5.71 21.60 24.05
C GLY A 230 5.83 20.35 23.15
N ALA A 231 4.81 19.50 23.10
CA ALA A 231 4.77 18.36 22.18
C ALA A 231 4.49 18.81 20.75
N VAL A 232 4.97 18.02 19.77
CA VAL A 232 4.85 18.31 18.35
C VAL A 232 3.78 17.42 17.71
N LEU A 233 2.94 18.03 16.87
CA LEU A 233 1.96 17.34 16.02
C LEU A 233 2.35 17.52 14.56
N LEU A 234 2.62 16.41 13.87
CA LEU A 234 2.83 16.39 12.42
C LEU A 234 1.58 15.83 11.71
N LEU A 235 1.04 16.59 10.79
CA LEU A 235 -0.16 16.23 10.03
C LEU A 235 0.11 16.27 8.53
N SER A 236 -0.38 15.29 7.80
CA SER A 236 -0.43 15.25 6.34
C SER A 236 -1.61 14.38 5.86
N GLY A 237 -1.75 14.17 4.53
CA GLY A 237 -2.85 13.44 3.93
C GLY A 237 -3.99 14.36 3.48
N PHE A 238 -3.69 15.66 3.26
CA PHE A 238 -4.61 16.66 2.73
C PHE A 238 -3.87 17.62 1.78
N PHE A 239 -4.65 18.34 0.97
CA PHE A 239 -4.09 19.27 -0.02
C PHE A 239 -3.72 20.63 0.60
N LEU A 240 -2.78 21.32 -0.03
CA LEU A 240 -2.37 22.67 0.39
C LEU A 240 -3.57 23.64 0.48
N THR A 241 -4.55 23.51 -0.42
CA THR A 241 -5.77 24.32 -0.43
C THR A 241 -6.67 24.11 0.79
N GLU A 242 -6.44 23.04 1.54
CA GLU A 242 -7.24 22.67 2.72
C GLU A 242 -6.57 23.06 4.04
N ILE A 243 -5.35 23.62 4.00
CA ILE A 243 -4.52 23.92 5.17
C ILE A 243 -5.22 24.81 6.19
N ASP A 244 -6.02 25.78 5.75
CA ASP A 244 -6.69 26.73 6.65
C ASP A 244 -7.75 26.04 7.50
N GLN A 245 -8.37 24.95 6.99
CA GLN A 245 -9.31 24.15 7.77
C GLN A 245 -8.59 23.43 8.93
N ILE A 246 -7.41 22.87 8.66
CA ILE A 246 -6.59 22.20 9.69
C ILE A 246 -6.10 23.19 10.71
N LYS A 247 -5.55 24.35 10.27
CA LYS A 247 -5.09 25.42 11.17
C LYS A 247 -6.19 25.88 12.12
N GLN A 248 -7.42 26.05 11.61
CA GLN A 248 -8.55 26.46 12.44
C GLN A 248 -8.90 25.42 13.51
N VAL A 249 -8.92 24.13 13.13
CA VAL A 249 -9.22 23.04 14.09
C VAL A 249 -8.11 22.95 15.16
N CYS A 250 -6.85 22.98 14.74
CA CYS A 250 -5.69 22.98 15.65
C CYS A 250 -5.72 24.16 16.64
N ALA A 251 -5.96 25.36 16.14
CA ALA A 251 -6.05 26.57 16.97
C ALA A 251 -7.17 26.46 18.01
N ASN A 252 -8.34 25.94 17.65
CA ASN A 252 -9.44 25.72 18.58
C ASN A 252 -9.11 24.70 19.68
N CYS A 253 -8.11 23.84 19.45
CA CYS A 253 -7.62 22.84 20.40
C CYS A 253 -6.36 23.33 21.18
N GLY A 254 -5.96 24.58 21.01
CA GLY A 254 -4.79 25.17 21.71
C GLY A 254 -3.45 24.75 21.08
N LEU A 255 -3.44 24.31 19.82
CA LEU A 255 -2.25 23.99 19.06
C LEU A 255 -1.84 25.20 18.21
N THR A 256 -0.56 25.51 18.22
CA THR A 256 0.03 26.63 17.45
C THR A 256 0.65 26.10 16.18
N PHE A 257 0.31 26.70 15.04
CA PHE A 257 0.95 26.40 13.76
C PHE A 257 2.39 26.92 13.76
N ASP A 258 3.34 26.06 13.44
CA ASP A 258 4.75 26.43 13.25
C ASP A 258 5.05 26.65 11.77
N ARG A 259 5.07 25.57 10.97
CA ARG A 259 5.41 25.60 9.55
C ARG A 259 4.73 24.48 8.76
N CYS A 260 4.84 24.56 7.44
CA CYS A 260 4.48 23.47 6.52
C CYS A 260 5.48 23.36 5.36
N ILE A 261 5.49 22.20 4.75
CA ILE A 261 6.14 21.95 3.45
C ILE A 261 5.09 21.37 2.50
N SER A 262 5.30 21.58 1.19
CA SER A 262 4.35 21.13 0.16
C SER A 262 5.09 20.48 -1.00
N GLN A 263 4.48 19.46 -1.58
CA GLN A 263 4.95 18.76 -2.77
C GLN A 263 3.74 18.21 -3.53
N ASP A 264 3.67 18.44 -4.85
CA ASP A 264 2.62 17.91 -5.74
C ASP A 264 1.18 18.14 -5.22
N GLU A 265 0.86 19.38 -4.86
CA GLU A 265 -0.42 19.82 -4.27
C GLU A 265 -0.69 19.33 -2.84
N TRP A 266 0.04 18.32 -2.33
CA TRP A 266 -0.04 17.84 -0.96
C TRP A 266 0.75 18.73 0.01
N THR A 267 0.38 18.68 1.28
CA THR A 267 1.10 19.42 2.32
C THR A 267 1.29 18.57 3.58
N ALA A 268 2.37 18.85 4.29
CA ALA A 268 2.62 18.36 5.64
C ALA A 268 2.91 19.55 6.57
N CYS A 269 2.29 19.55 7.75
CA CYS A 269 2.27 20.67 8.68
C CYS A 269 2.80 20.26 10.05
N VAL A 270 3.47 21.20 10.69
CA VAL A 270 3.96 21.11 12.08
C VAL A 270 3.13 22.03 12.96
N PHE A 271 2.68 21.51 14.09
CA PHE A 271 2.00 22.25 15.15
C PHE A 271 2.65 21.94 16.49
N GLU A 272 2.58 22.86 17.44
CA GLU A 272 3.06 22.71 18.81
C GLU A 272 1.94 22.97 19.82
N LYS A 273 2.00 22.20 20.94
CA LYS A 273 1.07 22.37 22.06
C LYS A 273 1.60 23.29 23.13
#